data_50095c6a48e63fb4c5135bc8a0deb7e3
#
_entry.id   50095c6a48e63fb4c5135bc8a0deb7e3
#
_cell.length_a   1.000
_cell.length_b   1.000
_cell.length_c   1.000
_cell.angle_alpha   90.00
_cell.angle_beta   90.00
_cell.angle_gamma   90.00
#
_symmetry.space_group_name_H-M   'P 1'
#
loop_
_entity.id
_entity.type
_entity.pdbx_description
1 polymer ?
#
loop_
_entity_poly.entity_id
_entity_poly.type
_entity_poly.pdbx_seq_one_letter_code
_entity_poly.pdbx_strand_id
1 'polypeptide(L)'
;MTGEQYSMWEYCYKALQGDDSMWGWLGVFGEEGGQSILLKYQDPENAAPVYNKFVSAPGEVMTAKKSTLDDMLDQTFLKIISGQEKIDAFDKVVEEWKNAGGNDMTAEVNEWYSSNK
;
A
#
# COMPACT_ATOMS: atom_id res chain seq x y z
N MET A 1 16.25 -17.63 22.57
CA MET A 1 15.07 -16.75 22.33
C MET A 1 15.28 -15.48 23.13
N THR A 2 15.19 -14.31 22.51
CA THR A 2 15.25 -13.01 23.23
C THR A 2 13.95 -12.77 23.98
N GLY A 3 13.92 -11.80 24.92
CA GLY A 3 12.70 -11.45 25.65
C GLY A 3 11.56 -11.02 24.73
N GLU A 4 11.86 -10.26 23.65
CA GLU A 4 10.85 -9.87 22.65
C GLU A 4 10.29 -11.06 21.87
N GLN A 5 11.14 -11.98 21.44
CA GLN A 5 10.70 -13.20 20.74
C GLN A 5 9.79 -14.05 21.62
N TYR A 6 10.09 -14.12 22.93
CA TYR A 6 9.24 -14.83 23.87
C TYR A 6 7.86 -14.17 24.03
N SER A 7 7.84 -12.84 24.16
CA SER A 7 6.57 -12.10 24.27
C SER A 7 5.71 -12.23 23.03
N MET A 8 6.29 -12.14 21.83
CA MET A 8 5.57 -12.35 20.57
C MET A 8 4.98 -13.76 20.49
N TRP A 9 5.76 -14.78 20.86
CA TRP A 9 5.28 -16.14 20.90
C TRP A 9 4.14 -16.32 21.93
N GLU A 10 4.30 -15.76 23.13
CA GLU A 10 3.28 -15.85 24.19
C GLU A 10 1.96 -15.20 23.77
N TYR A 11 1.99 -14.04 23.13
CA TYR A 11 0.78 -13.35 22.67
C TYR A 11 0.08 -14.11 21.53
N CYS A 12 0.84 -14.62 20.56
CA CYS A 12 0.28 -15.48 19.53
C CYS A 12 -0.33 -16.76 20.13
N TYR A 13 0.35 -17.38 21.10
CA TYR A 13 -0.15 -18.56 21.79
C TYR A 13 -1.46 -18.29 22.54
N LYS A 14 -1.57 -17.16 23.27
CA LYS A 14 -2.80 -16.74 23.95
C LYS A 14 -3.96 -16.56 22.96
N ALA A 15 -3.70 -15.92 21.81
CA ALA A 15 -4.71 -15.76 20.75
C ALA A 15 -5.21 -17.14 20.24
N LEU A 16 -4.32 -18.09 20.03
CA LEU A 16 -4.67 -19.47 19.63
C LEU A 16 -5.46 -20.23 20.70
N GLN A 17 -5.34 -19.83 21.98
CA GLN A 17 -6.15 -20.38 23.08
C GLN A 17 -7.49 -19.67 23.27
N GLY A 18 -7.84 -18.71 22.40
CA GLY A 18 -9.11 -18.01 22.39
C GLY A 18 -9.11 -16.67 23.13
N ASP A 19 -7.93 -16.09 23.40
CA ASP A 19 -7.83 -14.70 23.89
C ASP A 19 -7.95 -13.71 22.72
N ASP A 20 -9.16 -13.28 22.47
CA ASP A 20 -9.49 -12.34 21.37
C ASP A 20 -8.76 -10.99 21.49
N SER A 21 -8.29 -10.60 22.68
CA SER A 21 -7.53 -9.37 22.85
C SER A 21 -6.13 -9.44 22.20
N MET A 22 -5.65 -10.65 21.92
CA MET A 22 -4.33 -10.93 21.35
C MET A 22 -4.37 -11.28 19.86
N TRP A 23 -5.55 -11.30 19.22
CA TRP A 23 -5.69 -11.72 17.82
C TRP A 23 -4.81 -10.91 16.84
N GLY A 24 -4.61 -9.61 17.11
CA GLY A 24 -3.77 -8.75 16.28
C GLY A 24 -2.31 -9.24 16.20
N TRP A 25 -1.78 -9.81 17.28
CA TRP A 25 -0.45 -10.40 17.30
C TRP A 25 -0.35 -11.62 16.39
N LEU A 26 -1.38 -12.46 16.41
CA LEU A 26 -1.49 -13.62 15.53
C LEU A 26 -1.58 -13.20 14.05
N GLY A 27 -2.33 -12.11 13.75
CA GLY A 27 -2.44 -11.55 12.41
C GLY A 27 -1.14 -10.97 11.86
N VAL A 28 -0.23 -10.52 12.72
CA VAL A 28 1.07 -10.01 12.30
C VAL A 28 2.15 -11.09 12.31
N PHE A 29 2.29 -11.84 13.43
CA PHE A 29 3.42 -12.73 13.70
C PHE A 29 3.06 -14.21 13.63
N GLY A 30 1.82 -14.56 13.40
CA GLY A 30 1.37 -15.94 13.22
C GLY A 30 1.92 -16.57 11.92
N GLU A 31 1.71 -17.86 11.76
CA GLU A 31 2.19 -18.63 10.59
C GLU A 31 1.64 -18.08 9.27
N GLU A 32 0.39 -17.63 9.25
CA GLU A 32 -0.28 -16.98 8.12
C GLU A 32 -0.35 -15.46 8.29
N GLY A 33 0.43 -14.90 9.23
CA GLY A 33 0.46 -13.48 9.54
C GLY A 33 1.21 -12.66 8.50
N GLY A 34 0.97 -11.34 8.51
CA GLY A 34 1.54 -10.42 7.53
C GLY A 34 3.07 -10.50 7.42
N GLN A 35 3.78 -10.70 8.54
CA GLN A 35 5.24 -10.82 8.55
C GLN A 35 5.71 -12.12 7.88
N SER A 36 5.02 -13.23 8.10
CA SER A 36 5.33 -14.52 7.45
C SER A 36 5.10 -14.46 5.94
N ILE A 37 4.05 -13.76 5.51
CA ILE A 37 3.77 -13.51 4.09
C ILE A 37 4.89 -12.64 3.47
N LEU A 38 5.27 -11.56 4.14
CA LEU A 38 6.35 -10.68 3.65
C LEU A 38 7.69 -11.43 3.51
N LEU A 39 8.03 -12.30 4.46
CA LEU A 39 9.24 -13.12 4.39
C LEU A 39 9.24 -14.07 3.18
N LYS A 40 8.09 -14.65 2.82
CA LYS A 40 7.95 -15.46 1.60
C LYS A 40 8.24 -14.65 0.34
N TYR A 41 7.82 -13.39 0.31
CA TYR A 41 8.05 -12.49 -0.82
C TYR A 41 9.45 -11.83 -0.84
N GLN A 42 10.22 -11.95 0.23
CA GLN A 42 11.63 -11.54 0.27
C GLN A 42 12.57 -12.64 -0.26
N ASP A 43 12.10 -13.87 -0.36
CA ASP A 43 12.86 -14.98 -0.93
C ASP A 43 12.90 -14.84 -2.47
N PRO A 44 14.09 -14.70 -3.08
CA PRO A 44 14.21 -14.55 -4.53
C PRO A 44 13.65 -15.72 -5.34
N GLU A 45 13.52 -16.91 -4.74
CA GLU A 45 12.93 -18.08 -5.39
C GLU A 45 11.40 -17.99 -5.46
N ASN A 46 10.76 -17.25 -4.55
CA ASN A 46 9.31 -17.13 -4.46
C ASN A 46 8.75 -15.83 -5.04
N ALA A 47 9.53 -14.75 -5.07
CA ALA A 47 9.10 -13.48 -5.66
C ALA A 47 10.27 -12.60 -6.07
N ALA A 48 10.08 -11.87 -7.16
CA ALA A 48 10.99 -10.82 -7.59
C ALA A 48 10.42 -9.46 -7.13
N PRO A 49 11.01 -8.77 -6.15
CA PRO A 49 10.53 -7.46 -5.75
C PRO A 49 10.71 -6.46 -6.90
N VAL A 50 9.65 -5.73 -7.20
CA VAL A 50 9.67 -4.65 -8.18
C VAL A 50 9.89 -3.34 -7.44
N TYR A 51 11.08 -2.78 -7.58
CA TYR A 51 11.41 -1.48 -6.96
C TYR A 51 10.90 -0.32 -7.82
N ASN A 52 10.44 0.73 -7.15
CA ASN A 52 10.10 1.97 -7.81
C ASN A 52 11.36 2.55 -8.50
N LYS A 53 11.25 2.81 -9.79
CA LYS A 53 12.34 3.38 -10.58
C LYS A 53 12.44 4.89 -10.43
N PHE A 54 11.37 5.55 -10.02
CA PHE A 54 11.39 6.97 -9.71
C PHE A 54 11.97 7.19 -8.31
N VAL A 55 13.21 7.64 -8.25
CA VAL A 55 13.99 7.83 -7.00
C VAL A 55 14.38 9.31 -6.78
N SER A 56 13.71 10.23 -7.46
CA SER A 56 13.91 11.66 -7.33
C SER A 56 13.01 12.30 -6.27
N ALA A 57 13.35 13.51 -5.87
CA ALA A 57 12.40 14.38 -5.19
C ALA A 57 11.21 14.68 -6.10
N PRO A 58 10.00 14.93 -5.55
CA PRO A 58 8.84 15.35 -6.34
C PRO A 58 9.16 16.62 -7.15
N GLY A 59 8.76 16.62 -8.42
CA GLY A 59 8.83 17.79 -9.27
C GLY A 59 7.74 18.83 -8.93
N GLU A 60 7.63 19.88 -9.71
CA GLU A 60 6.68 20.98 -9.44
C GLU A 60 5.22 20.52 -9.54
N VAL A 61 4.89 19.74 -10.57
CA VAL A 61 3.52 19.24 -10.77
C VAL A 61 3.14 18.27 -9.67
N MET A 62 4.01 17.33 -9.37
CA MET A 62 3.79 16.34 -8.30
C MET A 62 3.62 17.04 -6.95
N THR A 63 4.47 18.02 -6.63
CA THR A 63 4.37 18.78 -5.37
C THR A 63 3.05 19.54 -5.28
N ALA A 64 2.56 20.12 -6.37
CA ALA A 64 1.34 20.91 -6.38
C ALA A 64 0.05 20.05 -6.40
N LYS A 65 0.07 18.88 -7.00
CA LYS A 65 -1.13 18.12 -7.35
C LYS A 65 -1.31 16.80 -6.61
N LYS A 66 -0.23 16.15 -6.19
CA LYS A 66 -0.26 14.78 -5.66
C LYS A 66 -1.27 14.60 -4.51
N SER A 67 -1.25 15.48 -3.52
CA SER A 67 -2.15 15.36 -2.37
C SER A 67 -3.63 15.40 -2.78
N THR A 68 -4.00 16.34 -3.66
CA THR A 68 -5.38 16.45 -4.14
C THR A 68 -5.80 15.24 -4.98
N LEU A 69 -4.89 14.70 -5.78
CA LEU A 69 -5.14 13.52 -6.61
C LEU A 69 -5.26 12.25 -5.76
N ASP A 70 -4.43 12.10 -4.73
CA ASP A 70 -4.51 10.99 -3.77
C ASP A 70 -5.84 11.05 -3.00
N ASP A 71 -6.21 12.21 -2.46
CA ASP A 71 -7.47 12.42 -1.73
C ASP A 71 -8.71 12.05 -2.59
N MET A 72 -8.68 12.40 -3.88
CA MET A 72 -9.76 12.08 -4.83
C MET A 72 -9.93 10.55 -4.99
N LEU A 73 -8.83 9.82 -5.11
CA LEU A 73 -8.85 8.35 -5.22
C LEU A 73 -9.32 7.72 -3.91
N ASP A 74 -8.75 8.13 -2.78
CA ASP A 74 -9.07 7.58 -1.46
C ASP A 74 -10.54 7.78 -1.11
N GLN A 75 -11.10 8.97 -1.35
CA GLN A 75 -12.51 9.24 -1.13
C GLN A 75 -13.41 8.36 -2.01
N THR A 76 -13.04 8.15 -3.27
CA THR A 76 -13.82 7.31 -4.17
C THR A 76 -13.75 5.84 -3.75
N PHE A 77 -12.57 5.33 -3.38
CA PHE A 77 -12.43 3.97 -2.86
C PHE A 77 -13.25 3.76 -1.59
N LEU A 78 -13.19 4.69 -0.65
CA LEU A 78 -13.98 4.60 0.58
C LEU A 78 -15.49 4.57 0.30
N LYS A 79 -15.99 5.37 -0.65
CA LYS A 79 -17.41 5.37 -1.03
C LYS A 79 -17.82 4.05 -1.69
N ILE A 80 -16.97 3.47 -2.55
CA ILE A 80 -17.23 2.18 -3.18
C ILE A 80 -17.24 1.06 -2.14
N ILE A 81 -16.22 1.01 -1.27
CA ILE A 81 -16.08 -0.01 -0.22
C ILE A 81 -17.24 0.06 0.78
N SER A 82 -17.69 1.27 1.14
CA SER A 82 -18.83 1.47 2.05
C SER A 82 -20.21 1.26 1.38
N GLY A 83 -20.26 1.00 0.08
CA GLY A 83 -21.50 0.82 -0.68
C GLY A 83 -22.28 2.12 -0.96
N GLN A 84 -21.67 3.29 -0.74
CA GLN A 84 -22.28 4.59 -1.07
C GLN A 84 -22.25 4.86 -2.58
N GLU A 85 -21.25 4.32 -3.27
CA GLU A 85 -21.10 4.42 -4.73
C GLU A 85 -20.96 3.01 -5.34
N LYS A 86 -21.34 2.88 -6.61
CA LYS A 86 -21.15 1.65 -7.38
C LYS A 86 -19.72 1.57 -7.91
N ILE A 87 -19.28 0.37 -8.29
CA ILE A 87 -17.94 0.14 -8.85
C ILE A 87 -17.67 1.01 -10.09
N ASP A 88 -18.69 1.35 -10.86
CA ASP A 88 -18.57 2.21 -12.06
C ASP A 88 -18.08 3.64 -11.74
N ALA A 89 -18.16 4.06 -10.45
CA ALA A 89 -17.58 5.32 -10.01
C ALA A 89 -16.04 5.34 -10.17
N PHE A 90 -15.39 4.17 -10.22
CA PHE A 90 -13.97 4.06 -10.47
C PHE A 90 -13.56 4.61 -11.83
N ASP A 91 -14.26 4.23 -12.90
CA ASP A 91 -13.95 4.71 -14.26
C ASP A 91 -14.08 6.24 -14.35
N LYS A 92 -15.06 6.78 -13.64
CA LYS A 92 -15.31 8.21 -13.58
C LYS A 92 -14.17 8.96 -12.87
N VAL A 93 -13.75 8.48 -11.70
CA VAL A 93 -12.64 9.11 -10.96
C VAL A 93 -11.32 9.00 -11.73
N VAL A 94 -11.09 7.94 -12.50
CA VAL A 94 -9.90 7.83 -13.36
C VAL A 94 -9.83 8.96 -14.39
N GLU A 95 -10.95 9.28 -15.05
CA GLU A 95 -10.98 10.39 -16.01
C GLU A 95 -10.86 11.76 -15.31
N GLU A 96 -11.51 11.93 -14.16
CA GLU A 96 -11.38 13.14 -13.35
C GLU A 96 -9.94 13.33 -12.86
N TRP A 97 -9.28 12.27 -12.38
CA TRP A 97 -7.89 12.26 -11.93
C TRP A 97 -6.93 12.68 -13.06
N LYS A 98 -7.09 12.10 -14.25
CA LYS A 98 -6.30 12.47 -15.43
C LYS A 98 -6.41 13.96 -15.75
N ASN A 99 -7.65 14.48 -15.75
CA ASN A 99 -7.93 15.87 -16.10
C ASN A 99 -7.53 16.86 -15.00
N ALA A 100 -7.52 16.45 -13.74
CA ALA A 100 -7.14 17.28 -12.60
C ALA A 100 -5.62 17.50 -12.48
N GLY A 101 -4.82 16.82 -13.30
CA GLY A 101 -3.37 16.94 -13.34
C GLY A 101 -2.60 15.62 -13.32
N GLY A 102 -3.30 14.48 -13.29
CA GLY A 102 -2.67 13.16 -13.31
C GLY A 102 -1.86 12.92 -14.57
N ASN A 103 -2.34 13.40 -15.73
CA ASN A 103 -1.59 13.33 -16.99
C ASN A 103 -0.29 14.16 -16.92
N ASP A 104 -0.34 15.37 -16.35
CA ASP A 104 0.82 16.26 -16.24
C ASP A 104 1.85 15.67 -15.27
N MET A 105 1.40 15.12 -14.13
CA MET A 105 2.27 14.44 -13.17
C MET A 105 2.92 13.19 -13.79
N THR A 106 2.18 12.43 -14.58
CA THR A 106 2.71 11.27 -15.30
C THR A 106 3.75 11.69 -16.34
N ALA A 107 3.52 12.79 -17.05
CA ALA A 107 4.48 13.34 -18.00
C ALA A 107 5.77 13.78 -17.33
N GLU A 108 5.70 14.50 -16.19
CA GLU A 108 6.84 14.92 -15.38
C GLU A 108 7.71 13.71 -14.95
N VAL A 109 7.11 12.63 -14.46
CA VAL A 109 7.84 11.42 -14.07
C VAL A 109 8.48 10.71 -15.26
N ASN A 110 7.80 10.65 -16.41
CA ASN A 110 8.33 10.03 -17.62
C ASN A 110 9.48 10.82 -18.23
N GLU A 111 9.42 12.14 -18.17
CA GLU A 111 10.52 13.02 -18.60
C GLU A 111 11.75 12.81 -17.73
N TRP A 112 11.58 12.80 -16.42
CA TRP A 112 12.66 12.48 -15.49
C TRP A 112 13.27 11.10 -15.79
N TYR A 113 12.44 10.07 -15.96
CA TYR A 113 12.91 8.71 -16.25
C TYR A 113 13.69 8.62 -17.55
N SER A 114 13.25 9.34 -18.60
CA SER A 114 13.92 9.37 -19.89
C SER A 114 15.29 10.03 -19.83
N SER A 115 15.45 11.02 -18.94
CA SER A 115 16.69 11.78 -18.75
C SER A 115 17.69 11.09 -17.80
N ASN A 116 17.26 10.04 -17.06
CA ASN A 116 18.06 9.36 -16.03
C ASN A 116 18.17 7.85 -16.25
N LYS A 117 18.05 7.39 -17.49
CA LYS A 117 18.26 5.99 -17.88
C LYS A 117 19.72 5.58 -17.84
#